data_00d0f092d4d94139dcc0f26d3585ebf8
#
_entry.id   00d0f092d4d94139dcc0f26d3585ebf8
#
_cell.length_a   1.000
_cell.length_b   1.000
_cell.length_c   1.000
_cell.angle_alpha   90.00
_cell.angle_beta   90.00
_cell.angle_gamma   90.00
#
_symmetry.space_group_name_H-M   'P 1'
#
loop_
_entity.id
_entity.type
_entity.pdbx_description
1 polymer ?
#
loop_
_entity_poly.entity_id
_entity_poly.type
_entity_poly.pdbx_seq_one_letter_code
_entity_poly.pdbx_strand_id
1 'polypeptide(L)'
;VNNATFLQDQRIPAGIWNKKGLVEELNQILKAKFNTDKDLVKTIMNYQVFFNTDIIEELGLDYAAIKQAVVDRLKKDKDVHYAFDMEKTSTESIPAELKFRAINGYNRERSGGVQIVLKPGHYEYYSSKGTTHGAWNPYDIHIPCLFMGWGIQHGESAQPHYMTDIAATVC
;
A
#
# COMPACT_ATOMS: atom_id res chain seq x y z
N VAL A 1 22.12 -1.39 8.64
CA VAL A 1 21.33 -1.53 9.89
C VAL A 1 19.87 -1.56 9.51
N ASN A 2 19.11 -2.49 10.08
CA ASN A 2 17.65 -2.52 9.86
C ASN A 2 17.03 -1.31 10.55
N ASN A 3 16.27 -0.52 9.79
CA ASN A 3 15.70 0.72 10.30
C ASN A 3 14.73 0.48 11.48
N ALA A 4 13.94 -0.60 11.44
CA ALA A 4 13.04 -0.93 12.55
C ALA A 4 13.81 -1.22 13.83
N THR A 5 14.91 -2.00 13.76
CA THR A 5 15.76 -2.29 14.92
C THR A 5 16.39 -1.01 15.48
N PHE A 6 16.91 -0.15 14.60
CA PHE A 6 17.48 1.14 15.03
C PHE A 6 16.44 2.02 15.73
N LEU A 7 15.24 2.13 15.18
CA LEU A 7 14.16 2.91 15.80
C LEU A 7 13.71 2.31 17.15
N GLN A 8 13.61 0.98 17.23
CA GLN A 8 13.26 0.27 18.47
C GLN A 8 14.32 0.51 19.58
N ASP A 9 15.61 0.48 19.22
CA ASP A 9 16.70 0.80 20.14
C ASP A 9 16.61 2.23 20.69
N GLN A 10 16.04 3.14 19.90
CA GLN A 10 15.74 4.52 20.32
C GLN A 10 14.37 4.66 21.01
N ARG A 11 13.69 3.54 21.31
CA ARG A 11 12.34 3.50 21.91
C ARG A 11 11.27 4.19 21.05
N ILE A 12 11.48 4.24 19.73
CA ILE A 12 10.50 4.73 18.76
C ILE A 12 9.70 3.53 18.26
N PRO A 13 8.37 3.58 18.26
CA PRO A 13 7.54 2.51 17.74
C PRO A 13 7.89 2.20 16.27
N ALA A 14 8.32 0.98 16.02
CA ALA A 14 8.68 0.50 14.70
C ALA A 14 8.56 -1.03 14.62
N GLY A 15 8.46 -1.57 13.42
CA GLY A 15 8.35 -3.01 13.26
C GLY A 15 8.47 -3.49 11.82
N ILE A 16 8.63 -4.79 11.70
CA ILE A 16 8.54 -5.48 10.43
C ILE A 16 7.16 -6.12 10.34
N TRP A 17 6.38 -5.70 9.36
CA TRP A 17 5.09 -6.30 9.07
C TRP A 17 5.30 -7.60 8.27
N ASN A 18 4.85 -8.69 8.84
CA ASN A 18 4.94 -10.00 8.23
C ASN A 18 3.56 -10.43 7.72
N LYS A 19 3.40 -10.46 6.40
CA LYS A 19 2.16 -10.89 5.74
C LYS A 19 2.09 -12.41 5.49
N LYS A 20 3.07 -13.19 5.98
CA LYS A 20 3.08 -14.64 5.77
C LYS A 20 1.81 -15.27 6.33
N GLY A 21 1.12 -16.03 5.50
CA GLY A 21 -0.15 -16.67 5.87
C GLY A 21 -1.38 -15.75 5.82
N LEU A 22 -1.22 -14.44 5.55
CA LEU A 22 -2.35 -13.51 5.53
C LEU A 22 -3.30 -13.77 4.36
N VAL A 23 -2.80 -14.16 3.19
CA VAL A 23 -3.65 -14.51 2.03
C VAL A 23 -4.51 -15.72 2.35
N GLU A 24 -3.93 -16.75 2.96
CA GLU A 24 -4.63 -17.96 3.40
C GLU A 24 -5.68 -17.64 4.45
N GLU A 25 -5.34 -16.81 5.44
CA GLU A 25 -6.26 -16.36 6.48
C GLU A 25 -7.46 -15.60 5.89
N LEU A 26 -7.18 -14.64 5.00
CA LEU A 26 -8.24 -13.89 4.32
C LEU A 26 -9.14 -14.80 3.51
N ASN A 27 -8.58 -15.76 2.77
CA ASN A 27 -9.36 -16.71 2.01
C ASN A 27 -10.23 -17.61 2.92
N GLN A 28 -9.72 -18.05 4.06
CA GLN A 28 -10.52 -18.82 5.04
C GLN A 28 -11.71 -18.01 5.56
N ILE A 29 -11.51 -16.75 5.92
CA ILE A 29 -12.58 -15.84 6.37
C ILE A 29 -13.62 -15.65 5.27
N LEU A 30 -13.17 -15.39 4.04
CA LEU A 30 -14.08 -15.14 2.92
C LEU A 30 -14.85 -16.40 2.51
N LYS A 31 -14.22 -17.58 2.49
CA LYS A 31 -14.87 -18.85 2.24
C LYS A 31 -16.01 -19.11 3.23
N ALA A 32 -15.74 -18.90 4.52
CA ALA A 32 -16.76 -19.06 5.55
C ALA A 32 -17.90 -18.03 5.42
N LYS A 33 -17.56 -16.77 5.12
CA LYS A 33 -18.54 -15.68 5.04
C LYS A 33 -19.43 -15.76 3.81
N PHE A 34 -18.89 -16.16 2.67
CA PHE A 34 -19.59 -16.19 1.37
C PHE A 34 -20.00 -17.61 0.94
N ASN A 35 -19.81 -18.61 1.82
CA ASN A 35 -20.17 -20.00 1.59
C ASN A 35 -19.64 -20.57 0.26
N THR A 36 -18.34 -20.39 0.03
CA THR A 36 -17.63 -20.88 -1.17
C THR A 36 -16.37 -21.66 -0.78
N ASP A 37 -15.93 -22.56 -1.62
CA ASP A 37 -14.66 -23.28 -1.48
C ASP A 37 -13.52 -22.61 -2.26
N LYS A 38 -13.83 -21.57 -3.05
CA LYS A 38 -12.88 -20.90 -3.92
C LYS A 38 -12.08 -19.81 -3.19
N ASP A 39 -10.82 -19.63 -3.58
CA ASP A 39 -9.99 -18.54 -3.11
C ASP A 39 -10.39 -17.23 -3.80
N LEU A 40 -10.86 -16.27 -3.02
CA LEU A 40 -11.29 -14.96 -3.53
C LEU A 40 -10.16 -13.92 -3.52
N VAL A 41 -9.15 -14.09 -2.64
CA VAL A 41 -7.92 -13.29 -2.63
C VAL A 41 -6.85 -14.03 -3.41
N LYS A 42 -6.26 -13.34 -4.39
CA LYS A 42 -5.19 -13.87 -5.25
C LYS A 42 -3.82 -13.70 -4.61
N THR A 43 -3.50 -12.49 -4.17
CA THR A 43 -2.20 -12.15 -3.59
C THR A 43 -2.24 -10.80 -2.88
N ILE A 44 -1.19 -10.55 -2.08
CA ILE A 44 -0.89 -9.22 -1.51
C ILE A 44 0.48 -8.80 -2.04
N MET A 45 0.53 -7.70 -2.76
CA MET A 45 1.75 -7.16 -3.35
C MET A 45 1.75 -5.63 -3.27
N ASN A 46 2.90 -5.03 -2.95
CA ASN A 46 3.04 -3.57 -2.83
C ASN A 46 1.97 -2.93 -1.93
N TYR A 47 1.67 -3.58 -0.80
CA TYR A 47 0.62 -3.14 0.14
C TYR A 47 -0.78 -3.07 -0.46
N GLN A 48 -1.05 -3.82 -1.52
CA GLN A 48 -2.38 -3.93 -2.12
C GLN A 48 -2.85 -5.38 -2.13
N VAL A 49 -4.14 -5.58 -1.89
CA VAL A 49 -4.80 -6.89 -1.97
C VAL A 49 -5.40 -7.05 -3.34
N PHE A 50 -4.99 -8.07 -4.05
CA PHE A 50 -5.50 -8.46 -5.37
C PHE A 50 -6.48 -9.61 -5.22
N PHE A 51 -7.56 -9.57 -5.97
CA PHE A 51 -8.65 -10.53 -5.90
C PHE A 51 -8.74 -11.38 -7.18
N ASN A 52 -9.34 -12.55 -7.05
CA ASN A 52 -9.72 -13.40 -8.19
C ASN A 52 -11.07 -12.92 -8.75
N THR A 53 -11.06 -11.80 -9.45
CA THR A 53 -12.27 -11.12 -9.95
C THR A 53 -13.11 -12.02 -10.84
N ASP A 54 -12.50 -12.84 -11.68
CA ASP A 54 -13.18 -13.79 -12.56
C ASP A 54 -14.02 -14.82 -11.76
N ILE A 55 -13.44 -15.33 -10.66
CA ILE A 55 -14.13 -16.25 -9.75
C ILE A 55 -15.28 -15.55 -9.01
N ILE A 56 -15.05 -14.32 -8.57
CA ILE A 56 -16.07 -13.52 -7.86
C ILE A 56 -17.26 -13.26 -8.78
N GLU A 57 -17.01 -12.92 -10.05
CA GLU A 57 -18.02 -12.69 -11.07
C GLU A 57 -18.76 -14.00 -11.43
N GLU A 58 -18.04 -15.09 -11.67
CA GLU A 58 -18.60 -16.42 -11.94
C GLU A 58 -19.58 -16.88 -10.85
N LEU A 59 -19.22 -16.62 -9.57
CA LEU A 59 -20.04 -16.98 -8.44
C LEU A 59 -21.17 -15.97 -8.14
N GLY A 60 -21.23 -14.86 -8.87
CA GLY A 60 -22.20 -13.79 -8.63
C GLY A 60 -22.10 -13.13 -7.26
N LEU A 61 -20.90 -13.10 -6.66
CA LEU A 61 -20.68 -12.55 -5.34
C LEU A 61 -20.52 -11.03 -5.37
N ASP A 62 -20.97 -10.36 -4.30
CA ASP A 62 -20.79 -8.92 -4.14
C ASP A 62 -19.33 -8.57 -3.84
N TYR A 63 -18.64 -8.06 -4.85
CA TYR A 63 -17.24 -7.65 -4.75
C TYR A 63 -17.01 -6.54 -3.71
N ALA A 64 -17.96 -5.61 -3.55
CA ALA A 64 -17.85 -4.56 -2.55
C ALA A 64 -17.93 -5.15 -1.13
N ALA A 65 -18.81 -6.12 -0.89
CA ALA A 65 -18.91 -6.82 0.39
C ALA A 65 -17.66 -7.67 0.70
N ILE A 66 -17.03 -8.26 -0.33
CA ILE A 66 -15.77 -8.99 -0.19
C ILE A 66 -14.64 -8.04 0.20
N LYS A 67 -14.47 -6.92 -0.51
CA LYS A 67 -13.47 -5.89 -0.16
C LYS A 67 -13.68 -5.36 1.24
N GLN A 68 -14.92 -5.10 1.64
CA GLN A 68 -15.23 -4.62 2.98
C GLN A 68 -14.84 -5.64 4.06
N ALA A 69 -15.10 -6.93 3.85
CA ALA A 69 -14.69 -7.97 4.79
C ALA A 69 -13.16 -8.03 4.97
N VAL A 70 -12.42 -7.85 3.88
CA VAL A 70 -10.94 -7.76 3.92
C VAL A 70 -10.49 -6.51 4.67
N VAL A 71 -11.08 -5.35 4.40
CA VAL A 71 -10.79 -4.09 5.11
C VAL A 71 -11.02 -4.24 6.61
N ASP A 72 -12.16 -4.83 7.01
CA ASP A 72 -12.51 -5.04 8.42
C ASP A 72 -11.52 -5.95 9.15
N ARG A 73 -11.00 -6.98 8.45
CA ARG A 73 -9.95 -7.85 9.01
C ARG A 73 -8.62 -7.10 9.13
N LEU A 74 -8.21 -6.38 8.09
CA LEU A 74 -6.94 -5.65 8.06
C LEU A 74 -6.88 -4.53 9.11
N LYS A 75 -7.98 -3.83 9.37
CA LYS A 75 -8.09 -2.82 10.42
C LYS A 75 -7.85 -3.36 11.84
N LYS A 76 -7.94 -4.67 12.04
CA LYS A 76 -7.62 -5.33 13.33
C LYS A 76 -6.14 -5.68 13.47
N ASP A 77 -5.36 -5.56 12.41
CA ASP A 77 -3.91 -5.79 12.47
C ASP A 77 -3.23 -4.63 13.19
N LYS A 78 -2.44 -4.95 14.22
CA LYS A 78 -1.76 -3.96 15.07
C LYS A 78 -0.79 -3.05 14.32
N ASP A 79 -0.26 -3.52 13.20
CA ASP A 79 0.76 -2.83 12.41
C ASP A 79 0.15 -2.02 11.25
N VAL A 80 -1.13 -2.26 10.94
CA VAL A 80 -1.88 -1.51 9.93
C VAL A 80 -2.43 -0.21 10.53
N HIS A 81 -2.21 0.89 9.82
CA HIS A 81 -2.73 2.20 10.19
C HIS A 81 -4.04 2.50 9.48
N TYR A 82 -4.07 2.27 8.16
CA TYR A 82 -5.29 2.35 7.35
C TYR A 82 -5.41 1.13 6.44
N ALA A 83 -6.63 0.70 6.22
CA ALA A 83 -7.01 -0.21 5.15
C ALA A 83 -8.31 0.29 4.54
N PHE A 84 -8.37 0.40 3.21
CA PHE A 84 -9.54 0.95 2.53
C PHE A 84 -9.71 0.40 1.12
N ASP A 85 -10.95 0.44 0.65
CA ASP A 85 -11.33 0.11 -0.73
C ASP A 85 -10.83 1.21 -1.67
N MET A 86 -10.01 0.83 -2.66
CA MET A 86 -9.40 1.75 -3.61
C MET A 86 -10.44 2.51 -4.45
N GLU A 87 -11.57 1.90 -4.78
CA GLU A 87 -12.66 2.55 -5.52
C GLU A 87 -13.42 3.59 -4.67
N LYS A 88 -13.36 3.48 -3.34
CA LYS A 88 -14.01 4.39 -2.39
C LYS A 88 -13.07 5.39 -1.76
N THR A 89 -11.83 5.48 -2.23
CA THR A 89 -10.79 6.35 -1.64
C THR A 89 -11.25 7.79 -1.44
N SER A 90 -12.03 8.36 -2.35
CA SER A 90 -12.54 9.74 -2.27
C SER A 90 -13.40 10.00 -1.03
N THR A 91 -14.11 9.00 -0.55
CA THR A 91 -15.02 9.08 0.60
C THR A 91 -14.41 8.58 1.90
N GLU A 92 -13.22 7.96 1.86
CA GLU A 92 -12.55 7.44 3.04
C GLU A 92 -12.03 8.54 3.96
N SER A 93 -12.09 8.30 5.28
CA SER A 93 -11.55 9.21 6.30
C SER A 93 -10.06 8.95 6.52
N ILE A 94 -9.25 9.40 5.58
CA ILE A 94 -7.78 9.27 5.58
C ILE A 94 -7.15 10.65 5.30
N PRO A 95 -5.88 10.88 5.63
CA PRO A 95 -5.20 12.15 5.35
C PRO A 95 -5.29 12.55 3.89
N ALA A 96 -5.47 13.86 3.63
CA ALA A 96 -5.67 14.39 2.28
C ALA A 96 -4.53 14.03 1.32
N GLU A 97 -3.29 14.07 1.78
CA GLU A 97 -2.12 13.70 0.99
C GLU A 97 -2.12 12.21 0.60
N LEU A 98 -2.48 11.35 1.53
CA LEU A 98 -2.63 9.92 1.25
C LEU A 98 -3.77 9.66 0.25
N LYS A 99 -4.90 10.35 0.43
CA LYS A 99 -6.04 10.30 -0.48
C LYS A 99 -5.65 10.72 -1.90
N PHE A 100 -4.97 11.86 -2.03
CA PHE A 100 -4.48 12.38 -3.31
C PHE A 100 -3.60 11.36 -4.03
N ARG A 101 -2.62 10.77 -3.33
CA ARG A 101 -1.71 9.76 -3.89
C ARG A 101 -2.43 8.48 -4.29
N ALA A 102 -3.34 8.00 -3.44
CA ALA A 102 -4.09 6.79 -3.72
C ALA A 102 -5.00 6.96 -4.95
N ILE A 103 -5.68 8.11 -5.09
CA ILE A 103 -6.52 8.41 -6.26
C ILE A 103 -5.67 8.49 -7.53
N ASN A 104 -4.55 9.24 -7.50
CA ASN A 104 -3.72 9.43 -8.68
C ASN A 104 -2.95 8.16 -9.09
N GLY A 105 -2.64 7.28 -8.14
CA GLY A 105 -1.98 6.01 -8.39
C GLY A 105 -2.91 4.86 -8.75
N TYR A 106 -4.23 5.06 -8.67
CA TYR A 106 -5.19 4.00 -8.91
C TYR A 106 -5.46 3.79 -10.40
N ASN A 107 -5.38 2.55 -10.82
CA ASN A 107 -5.82 2.09 -12.12
C ASN A 107 -6.68 0.83 -11.93
N ARG A 108 -7.92 0.85 -12.42
CA ARG A 108 -8.91 -0.20 -12.20
C ARG A 108 -8.44 -1.61 -12.63
N GLU A 109 -7.65 -1.68 -13.70
CA GLU A 109 -7.20 -2.95 -14.28
C GLU A 109 -5.88 -3.46 -13.68
N ARG A 110 -5.11 -2.59 -13.02
CA ARG A 110 -3.76 -2.90 -12.57
C ARG A 110 -3.58 -2.82 -11.06
N SER A 111 -4.40 -2.03 -10.37
CA SER A 111 -4.30 -1.87 -8.92
C SER A 111 -5.08 -2.96 -8.19
N GLY A 112 -4.64 -3.27 -6.97
CA GLY A 112 -5.42 -4.10 -6.07
C GLY A 112 -6.71 -3.39 -5.63
N GLY A 113 -7.69 -4.15 -5.19
CA GLY A 113 -8.99 -3.61 -4.75
C GLY A 113 -8.96 -2.98 -3.36
N VAL A 114 -8.00 -3.36 -2.51
CA VAL A 114 -7.84 -2.83 -1.14
C VAL A 114 -6.41 -2.37 -0.94
N GLN A 115 -6.24 -1.14 -0.41
CA GLN A 115 -4.95 -0.59 -0.01
C GLN A 115 -4.69 -0.85 1.47
N ILE A 116 -3.46 -1.20 1.79
CA ILE A 116 -2.93 -1.33 3.15
C ILE A 116 -1.94 -0.20 3.36
N VAL A 117 -2.05 0.50 4.48
CA VAL A 117 -1.10 1.52 4.92
C VAL A 117 -0.61 1.15 6.30
N LEU A 118 0.67 0.88 6.43
CA LEU A 118 1.27 0.52 7.70
C LEU A 118 1.47 1.76 8.60
N LYS A 119 1.56 1.54 9.89
CA LYS A 119 1.94 2.58 10.86
C LYS A 119 3.34 3.14 10.55
N PRO A 120 3.63 4.39 10.91
CA PRO A 120 4.97 4.94 10.79
C PRO A 120 6.02 4.03 11.44
N GLY A 121 7.19 3.92 10.82
CA GLY A 121 8.25 3.04 11.27
C GLY A 121 8.05 1.54 10.94
N HIS A 122 6.90 1.16 10.39
CA HIS A 122 6.63 -0.21 9.99
C HIS A 122 6.77 -0.38 8.47
N TYR A 123 7.33 -1.51 8.04
CA TYR A 123 7.48 -1.86 6.63
C TYR A 123 7.46 -3.37 6.44
N GLU A 124 7.16 -3.81 5.24
CA GLU A 124 7.21 -5.23 4.87
C GLU A 124 8.65 -5.64 4.57
N TYR A 125 9.13 -6.66 5.27
CA TYR A 125 10.42 -7.26 4.95
C TYR A 125 10.51 -8.72 5.43
N TYR A 126 11.37 -9.50 4.78
CA TYR A 126 11.53 -10.93 5.07
C TYR A 126 12.76 -11.24 5.94
N SER A 127 13.55 -10.24 6.28
CA SER A 127 14.80 -10.40 7.01
C SER A 127 14.92 -9.38 8.14
N SER A 128 15.65 -9.72 9.18
CA SER A 128 16.04 -8.80 10.25
C SER A 128 17.17 -7.83 9.85
N LYS A 129 17.74 -7.99 8.65
CA LYS A 129 18.84 -7.16 8.13
C LYS A 129 18.44 -6.49 6.83
N GLY A 130 18.99 -5.30 6.60
CA GLY A 130 18.69 -4.50 5.40
C GLY A 130 17.53 -3.54 5.60
N THR A 131 17.11 -2.92 4.52
CA THR A 131 16.02 -1.95 4.47
C THR A 131 15.24 -2.12 3.17
N THR A 132 14.06 -1.53 3.12
CA THR A 132 13.20 -1.47 1.94
C THR A 132 12.54 -0.10 1.88
N HIS A 133 11.84 0.17 0.81
CA HIS A 133 11.03 1.36 0.58
C HIS A 133 9.62 0.97 0.15
N GLY A 134 8.77 1.96 -0.16
CA GLY A 134 7.38 1.75 -0.57
C GLY A 134 6.36 2.05 0.52
N ALA A 135 6.81 2.54 1.70
CA ALA A 135 5.91 3.06 2.71
C ALA A 135 5.39 4.45 2.30
N TRP A 136 4.22 4.83 2.82
CA TRP A 136 3.55 6.09 2.50
C TRP A 136 3.95 7.27 3.40
N ASN A 137 5.00 7.09 4.18
CA ASN A 137 5.43 8.07 5.16
C ASN A 137 6.35 9.11 4.52
N PRO A 138 6.35 10.38 5.00
CA PRO A 138 7.16 11.46 4.44
C PRO A 138 8.65 11.12 4.30
N TYR A 139 9.20 10.36 5.24
CA TYR A 139 10.61 9.95 5.22
C TYR A 139 10.95 8.95 4.10
N ASP A 140 9.96 8.29 3.49
CA ASP A 140 10.16 7.33 2.41
C ASP A 140 9.78 7.90 1.04
N ILE A 141 8.89 8.87 0.99
CA ILE A 141 8.39 9.49 -0.24
C ILE A 141 9.08 10.78 -0.61
N HIS A 142 9.79 11.42 0.33
CA HIS A 142 10.55 12.64 0.07
C HIS A 142 11.95 12.27 -0.41
N ILE A 143 12.13 12.25 -1.71
CA ILE A 143 13.37 11.87 -2.37
C ILE A 143 14.00 13.06 -3.11
N PRO A 144 15.34 13.12 -3.25
CA PRO A 144 15.97 14.14 -4.06
C PRO A 144 15.66 13.93 -5.55
N CYS A 145 15.49 15.03 -6.27
CA CYS A 145 15.38 15.04 -7.73
C CYS A 145 16.53 15.86 -8.30
N LEU A 146 17.45 15.20 -8.99
CA LEU A 146 18.67 15.83 -9.51
C LEU A 146 18.68 15.75 -11.04
N PHE A 147 18.88 16.91 -11.69
CA PHE A 147 19.11 17.02 -13.12
C PHE A 147 20.53 17.47 -13.36
N MET A 148 21.21 16.83 -14.28
CA MET A 148 22.57 17.19 -14.70
C MET A 148 22.72 16.96 -16.21
N GLY A 149 23.27 17.93 -16.91
CA GLY A 149 23.55 17.78 -18.34
C GLY A 149 23.62 19.11 -19.05
N TRP A 150 23.78 19.02 -20.39
CA TRP A 150 23.82 20.19 -21.24
C TRP A 150 22.50 20.97 -21.18
N GLY A 151 22.58 22.28 -21.03
CA GLY A 151 21.39 23.15 -20.94
C GLY A 151 20.78 23.24 -19.53
N ILE A 152 21.25 22.45 -18.56
CA ILE A 152 20.80 22.57 -17.20
C ILE A 152 21.58 23.66 -16.47
N GLN A 153 20.87 24.70 -16.03
CA GLN A 153 21.46 25.76 -15.21
C GLN A 153 21.72 25.29 -13.80
N HIS A 154 22.83 25.74 -13.22
CA HIS A 154 23.10 25.49 -11.80
C HIS A 154 22.07 26.21 -10.93
N GLY A 155 21.51 25.50 -9.97
CA GLY A 155 20.53 26.04 -9.04
C GLY A 155 19.92 24.95 -8.16
N GLU A 156 19.09 25.38 -7.24
CA GLU A 156 18.30 24.48 -6.38
C GLU A 156 16.89 25.04 -6.21
N SER A 157 15.94 24.17 -5.93
CA SER A 157 14.55 24.53 -5.66
C SER A 157 14.05 23.73 -4.47
N ALA A 158 13.44 24.42 -3.51
CA ALA A 158 12.72 23.79 -2.39
C ALA A 158 11.24 23.56 -2.70
N GLN A 159 10.79 23.86 -3.92
CA GLN A 159 9.41 23.61 -4.31
C GLN A 159 9.15 22.10 -4.44
N PRO A 160 8.02 21.59 -3.93
CA PRO A 160 7.65 20.19 -4.12
C PRO A 160 7.45 19.89 -5.61
N HIS A 161 8.06 18.81 -6.07
CA HIS A 161 7.88 18.24 -7.40
C HIS A 161 7.45 16.79 -7.28
N TYR A 162 6.75 16.31 -8.30
CA TYR A 162 6.25 14.93 -8.32
C TYR A 162 6.96 14.11 -9.41
N MET A 163 6.98 12.81 -9.24
CA MET A 163 7.57 11.90 -10.25
C MET A 163 6.91 12.06 -11.63
N THR A 164 5.65 12.50 -11.66
CA THR A 164 4.92 12.82 -12.91
C THR A 164 5.51 13.99 -13.68
N ASP A 165 6.27 14.87 -13.03
CA ASP A 165 6.84 16.06 -13.64
C ASP A 165 8.11 15.73 -14.45
N ILE A 166 8.74 14.59 -14.17
CA ILE A 166 10.02 14.20 -14.82
C ILE A 166 9.86 14.04 -16.32
N ALA A 167 8.85 13.31 -16.77
CA ALA A 167 8.64 13.09 -18.21
C ALA A 167 8.41 14.41 -18.96
N ALA A 168 7.59 15.31 -18.42
CA ALA A 168 7.34 16.62 -19.01
C ALA A 168 8.56 17.55 -18.99
N THR A 169 9.53 17.31 -18.10
CA THR A 169 10.75 18.13 -18.00
C THR A 169 11.82 17.70 -19.00
N VAL A 170 11.86 16.41 -19.36
CA VAL A 170 12.92 15.86 -20.24
C VAL A 170 12.48 15.64 -21.69
N CYS A 171 11.19 15.84 -21.99
CA CYS A 171 10.63 15.83 -23.34
C CYS A 171 10.54 17.24 -23.90
#